data_4efffaa159c39db8c3d6d10b5dafaa0e
#
_entry.id   4efffaa159c39db8c3d6d10b5dafaa0e
#
_cell.length_a   1.000
_cell.length_b   1.000
_cell.length_c   1.000
_cell.angle_alpha   90.00
_cell.angle_beta   90.00
_cell.angle_gamma   90.00
#
_symmetry.space_group_name_H-M   'P 1'
#
loop_
_entity.id
_entity.type
_entity.pdbx_description
1 polymer ?
#
loop_
_entity_poly.entity_id
_entity_poly.type
_entity_poly.pdbx_seq_one_letter_code
_entity_poly.pdbx_strand_id
1 'polypeptide(L)'
;MEGWEKKPQIKALIEKGKVSGKLATHDIDNAILEIEGFDVDDIEKLYELIESSNIEIIDDIGEEMLDALSFDIESTKTNEEDVPADAKNIAIDDPVKVYLKEIGRVPLLTSEEEIELAIRISENDQEAKRRLSEANLRLVVSIAKRYVGRGMQFLDLIQEGNLGLIKAVDKFDYTKGFKFSTYATWWIRQAITRAIADQARTIRIPVHMVETINKVKKTNSQLLHENGRDPTAEEIAEKLDMPVEKVREILRVAQEPVSLETPIGEEEDSHLGDFIPDDDAQAPVDAASMALMREQLAEVLKTLTPREARVLSLRYGLEDGNPKTLEEVGKEFNVTRERIRQIEAKALRKLRHPSRSKKLRDFLD
;
A
#
# COMPACT_ATOMS: atom_id res chain seq x y z
N MET A 1 -0.72 23.25 20.74
CA MET A 1 -1.32 21.94 20.49
C MET A 1 -2.44 21.78 21.52
N GLU A 2 -3.70 21.77 21.09
CA GLU A 2 -4.80 21.45 22.00
C GLU A 2 -4.70 19.94 22.27
N GLY A 3 -4.56 19.59 23.53
CA GLY A 3 -4.41 18.20 23.93
C GLY A 3 -5.62 17.37 23.48
N TRP A 4 -5.40 16.14 23.01
CA TRP A 4 -6.41 15.16 22.63
C TRP A 4 -7.46 14.93 23.73
N GLU A 5 -7.13 15.20 25.01
CA GLU A 5 -8.02 15.14 26.18
C GLU A 5 -9.28 16.03 26.06
N LYS A 6 -9.19 17.10 25.27
CA LYS A 6 -10.32 18.05 25.07
C LYS A 6 -11.22 17.67 23.90
N LYS A 7 -10.86 16.64 23.12
CA LYS A 7 -11.67 16.22 21.98
C LYS A 7 -13.03 15.68 22.43
N PRO A 8 -14.11 15.99 21.71
CA PRO A 8 -15.47 15.63 22.11
C PRO A 8 -15.67 14.11 22.24
N GLN A 9 -14.95 13.31 21.46
CA GLN A 9 -15.01 11.85 21.48
C GLN A 9 -14.50 11.28 22.82
N ILE A 10 -13.37 11.78 23.34
CA ILE A 10 -12.82 11.36 24.63
C ILE A 10 -13.73 11.77 25.79
N LYS A 11 -14.28 12.97 25.72
CA LYS A 11 -15.24 13.42 26.76
C LYS A 11 -16.49 12.56 26.77
N ALA A 12 -17.06 12.27 25.60
CA ALA A 12 -18.23 11.39 25.49
C ALA A 12 -17.93 9.97 25.99
N LEU A 13 -16.73 9.43 25.70
CA LEU A 13 -16.28 8.15 26.20
C LEU A 13 -16.19 8.11 27.73
N ILE A 14 -15.55 9.13 28.33
CA ILE A 14 -15.40 9.22 29.78
C ILE A 14 -16.77 9.45 30.46
N GLU A 15 -17.67 10.23 29.87
CA GLU A 15 -19.03 10.41 30.38
C GLU A 15 -19.82 9.10 30.34
N LYS A 16 -19.73 8.35 29.24
CA LYS A 16 -20.33 7.01 29.10
C LYS A 16 -19.77 6.07 30.18
N GLY A 17 -18.45 6.05 30.40
CA GLY A 17 -17.82 5.26 31.44
C GLY A 17 -18.22 5.66 32.86
N LYS A 18 -18.36 6.95 33.14
CA LYS A 18 -18.82 7.43 34.45
C LYS A 18 -20.28 7.07 34.76
N VAL A 19 -21.13 7.01 33.74
CA VAL A 19 -22.56 6.64 33.89
C VAL A 19 -22.71 5.12 34.08
N SER A 20 -21.98 4.32 33.32
CA SER A 20 -22.06 2.85 33.34
C SER A 20 -21.15 2.21 34.40
N GLY A 21 -20.16 2.93 34.92
CA GLY A 21 -19.09 2.40 35.80
C GLY A 21 -18.10 1.50 35.09
N LYS A 22 -18.34 1.18 33.82
CA LYS A 22 -17.59 0.22 33.01
C LYS A 22 -17.46 0.70 31.59
N LEU A 23 -16.31 0.44 30.93
CA LEU A 23 -16.08 0.72 29.52
C LEU A 23 -15.60 -0.55 28.83
N ALA A 24 -16.23 -0.91 27.72
CA ALA A 24 -15.76 -1.99 26.86
C ALA A 24 -14.50 -1.54 26.09
N THR A 25 -13.54 -2.44 25.94
CA THR A 25 -12.32 -2.17 25.14
C THR A 25 -12.67 -1.74 23.72
N HIS A 26 -13.75 -2.28 23.14
CA HIS A 26 -14.27 -1.87 21.83
C HIS A 26 -14.69 -0.39 21.74
N ASP A 27 -15.32 0.15 22.79
CA ASP A 27 -15.72 1.56 22.83
C ASP A 27 -14.51 2.49 22.91
N ILE A 28 -13.49 2.11 23.67
CA ILE A 28 -12.22 2.84 23.78
C ILE A 28 -11.52 2.85 22.41
N ASP A 29 -11.47 1.70 21.78
CA ASP A 29 -10.87 1.50 20.47
C ASP A 29 -11.55 2.36 19.39
N ASN A 30 -12.87 2.40 19.37
CA ASN A 30 -13.61 3.22 18.41
C ASN A 30 -13.36 4.71 18.62
N ALA A 31 -13.31 5.17 19.87
CA ALA A 31 -13.02 6.56 20.21
C ALA A 31 -11.60 6.97 19.77
N ILE A 32 -10.60 6.08 19.95
CA ILE A 32 -9.22 6.30 19.50
C ILE A 32 -9.14 6.37 17.98
N LEU A 33 -9.86 5.48 17.25
CA LEU A 33 -9.90 5.47 15.79
C LEU A 33 -10.45 6.77 15.18
N GLU A 34 -11.31 7.46 15.89
CA GLU A 34 -11.87 8.75 15.46
C GLU A 34 -10.91 9.92 15.67
N ILE A 35 -9.81 9.72 16.42
CA ILE A 35 -8.86 10.77 16.76
C ILE A 35 -7.62 10.66 15.89
N GLU A 36 -7.41 11.64 15.02
CA GLU A 36 -6.22 11.73 14.20
C GLU A 36 -5.00 12.17 15.01
N GLY A 37 -3.85 11.53 14.70
CA GLY A 37 -2.58 11.85 15.33
C GLY A 37 -2.46 11.38 16.77
N PHE A 38 -3.24 10.37 17.17
CA PHE A 38 -3.13 9.72 18.48
C PHE A 38 -1.92 8.78 18.49
N ASP A 39 -0.96 9.05 19.36
CA ASP A 39 0.30 8.28 19.44
C ASP A 39 0.25 7.26 20.61
N VAL A 40 1.23 6.36 20.66
CA VAL A 40 1.36 5.32 21.71
C VAL A 40 1.39 5.93 23.09
N ASP A 41 2.16 7.01 23.25
CA ASP A 41 2.28 7.74 24.54
C ASP A 41 0.95 8.38 24.99
N ASP A 42 0.06 8.69 24.06
CA ASP A 42 -1.26 9.26 24.34
C ASP A 42 -2.26 8.19 24.80
N ILE A 43 -2.06 6.93 24.36
CA ILE A 43 -2.86 5.79 24.84
C ILE A 43 -2.61 5.55 26.31
N GLU A 44 -1.37 5.54 26.73
CA GLU A 44 -1.01 5.34 28.13
C GLU A 44 -1.70 6.40 29.02
N LYS A 45 -1.63 7.65 28.63
CA LYS A 45 -2.30 8.76 29.33
C LYS A 45 -3.83 8.64 29.33
N LEU A 46 -4.43 8.11 28.24
CA LEU A 46 -5.88 7.90 28.16
C LEU A 46 -6.30 6.79 29.16
N TYR A 47 -5.55 5.70 29.23
CA TYR A 47 -5.82 4.64 30.21
C TYR A 47 -5.64 5.12 31.63
N GLU A 48 -4.59 5.87 31.95
CA GLU A 48 -4.41 6.53 33.24
C GLU A 48 -5.60 7.46 33.61
N LEU A 49 -6.14 8.16 32.61
CA LEU A 49 -7.28 9.07 32.79
C LEU A 49 -8.58 8.29 33.04
N ILE A 50 -8.79 7.15 32.39
CA ILE A 50 -9.93 6.25 32.59
C ILE A 50 -9.85 5.63 33.99
N GLU A 51 -8.66 5.15 34.39
CA GLU A 51 -8.43 4.56 35.70
C GLU A 51 -8.56 5.58 36.84
N SER A 52 -8.00 6.79 36.66
CA SER A 52 -8.19 7.90 37.63
C SER A 52 -9.65 8.33 37.78
N SER A 53 -10.48 8.05 36.78
CA SER A 53 -11.93 8.27 36.80
C SER A 53 -12.71 7.14 37.43
N ASN A 54 -12.03 6.09 37.98
CA ASN A 54 -12.61 4.92 38.63
C ASN A 54 -13.59 4.12 37.74
N ILE A 55 -13.25 3.99 36.46
CA ILE A 55 -14.03 3.28 35.43
C ILE A 55 -13.36 1.92 35.19
N GLU A 56 -14.10 0.83 35.36
CA GLU A 56 -13.63 -0.53 35.11
C GLU A 56 -13.60 -0.81 33.59
N ILE A 57 -12.46 -1.27 33.07
CA ILE A 57 -12.34 -1.64 31.67
C ILE A 57 -12.69 -3.13 31.53
N ILE A 58 -13.72 -3.44 30.73
CA ILE A 58 -14.13 -4.82 30.43
C ILE A 58 -13.55 -5.23 29.09
N ASP A 59 -12.85 -6.36 29.06
CA ASP A 59 -12.41 -7.02 27.83
C ASP A 59 -13.61 -7.75 27.18
N ASP A 60 -14.27 -7.05 26.27
CA ASP A 60 -15.39 -7.59 25.48
C ASP A 60 -14.92 -8.56 24.36
N ILE A 61 -13.60 -8.60 24.16
CA ILE A 61 -12.96 -9.39 23.09
C ILE A 61 -13.00 -10.91 23.42
N GLY A 62 -13.07 -11.27 24.70
CA GLY A 62 -12.99 -12.66 25.13
C GLY A 62 -14.24 -13.49 24.83
N GLU A 63 -15.44 -12.96 24.98
CA GLU A 63 -16.69 -13.69 24.82
C GLU A 63 -17.14 -13.79 23.36
N GLU A 64 -17.10 -12.72 22.58
CA GLU A 64 -17.38 -12.75 21.13
C GLU A 64 -16.36 -13.60 20.36
N MET A 65 -15.12 -13.68 20.84
CA MET A 65 -14.05 -14.48 20.24
C MET A 65 -14.25 -15.98 20.43
N LEU A 66 -14.77 -16.39 21.57
CA LEU A 66 -15.12 -17.79 21.86
C LEU A 66 -16.32 -18.25 21.01
N ASP A 67 -17.33 -17.42 20.85
CA ASP A 67 -18.52 -17.74 20.07
C ASP A 67 -18.23 -17.79 18.55
N ALA A 68 -17.44 -16.86 18.00
CA ALA A 68 -17.10 -16.84 16.58
C ALA A 68 -16.18 -18.00 16.17
N LEU A 69 -15.24 -18.40 17.04
CA LEU A 69 -14.36 -19.55 16.80
C LEU A 69 -15.03 -20.90 17.12
N SER A 70 -15.95 -20.95 18.08
CA SER A 70 -16.72 -22.15 18.37
C SER A 70 -17.71 -22.50 17.28
N PHE A 71 -18.35 -21.51 16.64
CA PHE A 71 -19.26 -21.71 15.52
C PHE A 71 -18.56 -22.32 14.29
N ASP A 72 -17.34 -21.89 13.96
CA ASP A 72 -16.55 -22.47 12.86
C ASP A 72 -15.93 -23.85 13.21
N ILE A 73 -15.70 -24.13 14.49
CA ILE A 73 -15.18 -25.44 14.97
C ILE A 73 -16.33 -26.44 15.16
N GLU A 74 -17.50 -26.02 15.61
CA GLU A 74 -18.68 -26.91 15.74
C GLU A 74 -19.30 -27.27 14.40
N SER A 75 -19.27 -26.40 13.41
CA SER A 75 -19.68 -26.76 12.05
C SER A 75 -18.80 -27.83 11.38
N THR A 76 -17.61 -28.07 11.92
CA THR A 76 -16.72 -29.19 11.52
C THR A 76 -16.89 -30.46 12.35
N LYS A 77 -17.65 -30.41 13.47
CA LYS A 77 -17.89 -31.61 14.31
C LYS A 77 -19.15 -32.41 13.96
N THR A 78 -20.03 -31.88 13.16
CA THR A 78 -21.16 -32.63 12.63
C THR A 78 -20.69 -33.47 11.44
N ASN A 79 -20.53 -34.80 11.69
CA ASN A 79 -20.34 -35.90 10.72
C ASN A 79 -18.95 -36.56 10.68
N GLU A 80 -18.38 -36.91 11.84
CA GLU A 80 -17.25 -37.84 11.87
C GLU A 80 -17.66 -39.34 11.76
N GLU A 81 -18.94 -39.68 11.79
CA GLU A 81 -19.37 -41.10 11.81
C GLU A 81 -19.79 -41.69 10.45
N ASP A 82 -19.92 -40.92 9.36
CA ASP A 82 -20.44 -41.40 8.08
C ASP A 82 -19.56 -41.09 6.84
N VAL A 83 -18.25 -40.89 7.00
CA VAL A 83 -17.38 -40.65 5.83
C VAL A 83 -16.55 -41.91 5.51
N PRO A 84 -16.66 -42.49 4.27
CA PRO A 84 -15.84 -43.64 3.84
C PRO A 84 -14.36 -43.36 3.95
N ALA A 85 -13.56 -44.37 4.28
CA ALA A 85 -12.12 -44.27 4.55
C ALA A 85 -11.29 -43.60 3.43
N ASP A 86 -11.82 -43.57 2.19
CA ASP A 86 -11.18 -42.94 1.04
C ASP A 86 -11.37 -41.41 0.95
N ALA A 87 -12.28 -40.82 1.75
CA ALA A 87 -12.55 -39.38 1.75
C ALA A 87 -11.63 -38.59 2.73
N LYS A 88 -10.79 -39.29 3.50
CA LYS A 88 -9.83 -38.63 4.43
C LYS A 88 -8.68 -37.90 3.75
N ASN A 89 -8.54 -38.02 2.42
CA ASN A 89 -7.49 -37.37 1.62
C ASN A 89 -8.00 -36.24 0.72
N ILE A 90 -9.24 -35.80 0.87
CA ILE A 90 -9.78 -34.74 0.02
C ILE A 90 -9.81 -33.43 0.77
N ALA A 91 -9.03 -32.47 0.26
CA ALA A 91 -9.03 -31.03 0.48
C ALA A 91 -8.59 -30.52 1.86
N ILE A 92 -7.33 -30.67 2.17
CA ILE A 92 -6.59 -29.65 2.95
C ILE A 92 -6.07 -28.59 1.96
N ASP A 93 -6.97 -27.91 1.27
CA ASP A 93 -6.55 -26.92 0.26
C ASP A 93 -6.84 -25.47 0.67
N ASP A 94 -7.37 -25.28 1.88
CA ASP A 94 -7.58 -23.93 2.41
C ASP A 94 -6.49 -23.58 3.44
N PRO A 95 -5.48 -22.79 3.04
CA PRO A 95 -4.37 -22.41 3.92
C PRO A 95 -4.86 -21.64 5.16
N VAL A 96 -6.00 -20.95 5.07
CA VAL A 96 -6.61 -20.25 6.21
C VAL A 96 -7.04 -21.25 7.26
N LYS A 97 -7.75 -22.33 6.88
CA LYS A 97 -8.20 -23.36 7.82
C LYS A 97 -7.04 -24.10 8.49
N VAL A 98 -5.99 -24.38 7.73
CA VAL A 98 -4.76 -25.00 8.29
C VAL A 98 -4.16 -24.10 9.36
N TYR A 99 -3.97 -22.82 9.06
CA TYR A 99 -3.42 -21.86 10.00
C TYR A 99 -4.30 -21.72 11.26
N LEU A 100 -5.62 -21.58 11.11
CA LEU A 100 -6.55 -21.48 12.24
C LEU A 100 -6.53 -22.75 13.14
N LYS A 101 -6.41 -23.93 12.54
CA LYS A 101 -6.27 -25.19 13.25
C LYS A 101 -4.95 -25.27 14.05
N GLU A 102 -3.86 -24.75 13.51
CA GLU A 102 -2.56 -24.72 14.18
C GLU A 102 -2.54 -23.81 15.40
N ILE A 103 -2.99 -22.56 15.24
CA ILE A 103 -3.04 -21.59 16.34
C ILE A 103 -4.02 -22.01 17.46
N GLY A 104 -5.08 -22.76 17.08
CA GLY A 104 -6.05 -23.29 18.04
C GLY A 104 -5.51 -24.36 19.01
N ARG A 105 -4.35 -24.95 18.71
CA ARG A 105 -3.70 -25.96 19.57
C ARG A 105 -3.00 -25.37 20.78
N VAL A 106 -2.63 -24.08 20.70
CA VAL A 106 -1.93 -23.38 21.79
C VAL A 106 -2.95 -22.96 22.85
N PRO A 107 -2.78 -23.37 24.13
CA PRO A 107 -3.69 -22.95 25.20
C PRO A 107 -3.58 -21.44 25.46
N LEU A 108 -4.68 -20.85 25.93
CA LEU A 108 -4.67 -19.45 26.35
C LEU A 108 -3.90 -19.33 27.68
N LEU A 109 -3.23 -18.20 27.88
CA LEU A 109 -2.50 -17.91 29.11
C LEU A 109 -3.43 -17.29 30.15
N THR A 110 -3.15 -17.58 31.42
CA THR A 110 -3.74 -16.85 32.53
C THR A 110 -3.01 -15.54 32.77
N SER A 111 -3.64 -14.58 33.48
CA SER A 111 -3.00 -13.30 33.79
C SER A 111 -1.70 -13.46 34.61
N GLU A 112 -1.60 -14.49 35.44
CA GLU A 112 -0.39 -14.79 36.20
C GLU A 112 0.75 -15.27 35.28
N GLU A 113 0.43 -16.16 34.33
CA GLU A 113 1.39 -16.67 33.35
C GLU A 113 1.85 -15.56 32.41
N GLU A 114 0.97 -14.60 32.02
CA GLU A 114 1.36 -13.42 31.20
C GLU A 114 2.42 -12.58 31.92
N ILE A 115 2.23 -12.33 33.23
CA ILE A 115 3.19 -11.56 34.04
C ILE A 115 4.50 -12.32 34.19
N GLU A 116 4.45 -13.64 34.47
CA GLU A 116 5.66 -14.47 34.60
C GLU A 116 6.48 -14.46 33.30
N LEU A 117 5.81 -14.63 32.14
CA LEU A 117 6.46 -14.56 30.83
C LEU A 117 7.01 -13.15 30.56
N ALA A 118 6.29 -12.09 30.92
CA ALA A 118 6.76 -10.72 30.74
C ALA A 118 8.03 -10.42 31.57
N ILE A 119 8.13 -10.94 32.78
CA ILE A 119 9.35 -10.84 33.58
C ILE A 119 10.52 -11.55 32.91
N ARG A 120 10.34 -12.77 32.42
CA ARG A 120 11.37 -13.51 31.68
C ARG A 120 11.77 -12.80 30.37
N ILE A 121 10.83 -12.15 29.69
CA ILE A 121 11.11 -11.35 28.49
C ILE A 121 12.01 -10.16 28.82
N SER A 122 11.83 -9.50 29.97
CA SER A 122 12.72 -8.42 30.42
C SER A 122 14.16 -8.88 30.64
N GLU A 123 14.37 -10.18 30.91
CA GLU A 123 15.68 -10.85 31.01
C GLU A 123 16.20 -11.36 29.65
N ASN A 124 15.57 -10.98 28.53
CA ASN A 124 15.88 -11.41 27.17
C ASN A 124 15.68 -12.91 26.86
N ASP A 125 14.75 -13.58 27.54
CA ASP A 125 14.40 -14.96 27.24
C ASP A 125 13.59 -15.07 25.94
N GLN A 126 14.21 -15.66 24.90
CA GLN A 126 13.58 -15.83 23.57
C GLN A 126 12.45 -16.87 23.59
N GLU A 127 12.52 -17.86 24.47
CA GLU A 127 11.48 -18.88 24.60
C GLU A 127 10.21 -18.29 25.21
N ALA A 128 10.36 -17.40 26.22
CA ALA A 128 9.23 -16.65 26.78
C ALA A 128 8.57 -15.73 25.75
N LYS A 129 9.37 -15.04 24.92
CA LYS A 129 8.84 -14.23 23.79
C LYS A 129 8.03 -15.06 22.81
N ARG A 130 8.55 -16.24 22.44
CA ARG A 130 7.87 -17.15 21.52
C ARG A 130 6.54 -17.62 22.12
N ARG A 131 6.54 -18.07 23.35
CA ARG A 131 5.36 -18.61 24.06
C ARG A 131 4.27 -17.53 24.21
N LEU A 132 4.63 -16.31 24.60
CA LEU A 132 3.67 -15.19 24.72
C LEU A 132 3.09 -14.82 23.34
N SER A 133 3.90 -14.81 22.28
CA SER A 133 3.44 -14.54 20.91
C SER A 133 2.49 -15.63 20.42
N GLU A 134 2.85 -16.93 20.55
CA GLU A 134 2.05 -18.06 20.09
C GLU A 134 0.67 -18.11 20.76
N ALA A 135 0.60 -17.85 22.06
CA ALA A 135 -0.66 -17.85 22.81
C ALA A 135 -1.61 -16.71 22.39
N ASN A 136 -1.07 -15.63 21.78
CA ASN A 136 -1.84 -14.46 21.38
C ASN A 136 -2.12 -14.36 19.85
N LEU A 137 -1.78 -15.38 19.05
CA LEU A 137 -2.08 -15.40 17.61
C LEU A 137 -3.60 -15.34 17.34
N ARG A 138 -4.41 -15.92 18.20
CA ARG A 138 -5.87 -15.87 18.10
C ARG A 138 -6.40 -14.44 18.22
N LEU A 139 -5.79 -13.59 19.06
CA LEU A 139 -6.11 -12.17 19.16
C LEU A 139 -5.87 -11.45 17.84
N VAL A 140 -4.75 -11.75 17.15
CA VAL A 140 -4.46 -11.17 15.83
C VAL A 140 -5.55 -11.49 14.83
N VAL A 141 -6.00 -12.75 14.77
CA VAL A 141 -7.06 -13.20 13.85
C VAL A 141 -8.37 -12.45 14.11
N SER A 142 -8.77 -12.27 15.36
CA SER A 142 -10.00 -11.57 15.73
C SER A 142 -9.99 -10.11 15.28
N ILE A 143 -8.83 -9.46 15.39
CA ILE A 143 -8.64 -8.08 14.92
C ILE A 143 -8.61 -8.02 13.40
N ALA A 144 -7.83 -8.89 12.73
CA ALA A 144 -7.69 -8.93 11.28
C ALA A 144 -9.03 -9.18 10.55
N LYS A 145 -9.94 -9.98 11.13
CA LYS A 145 -11.27 -10.26 10.59
C LYS A 145 -12.07 -8.97 10.30
N ARG A 146 -11.91 -7.93 11.10
CA ARG A 146 -12.60 -6.63 10.92
C ARG A 146 -12.08 -5.82 9.72
N TYR A 147 -10.94 -6.20 9.15
CA TYR A 147 -10.29 -5.51 8.04
C TYR A 147 -10.39 -6.26 6.71
N VAL A 148 -11.11 -7.38 6.68
CA VAL A 148 -11.38 -8.15 5.45
C VAL A 148 -12.15 -7.28 4.44
N GLY A 149 -11.84 -7.44 3.15
CA GLY A 149 -12.49 -6.68 2.06
C GLY A 149 -11.91 -5.27 1.82
N ARG A 150 -10.79 -4.91 2.47
CA ARG A 150 -10.13 -3.60 2.30
C ARG A 150 -8.94 -3.62 1.32
N GLY A 151 -8.92 -4.59 0.38
CA GLY A 151 -7.90 -4.65 -0.68
C GLY A 151 -6.68 -5.53 -0.37
N MET A 152 -6.68 -6.24 0.78
CA MET A 152 -5.67 -7.25 1.13
C MET A 152 -6.32 -8.60 1.43
N GLN A 153 -5.61 -9.69 1.16
CA GLN A 153 -6.06 -11.03 1.51
C GLN A 153 -6.02 -11.24 3.03
N PHE A 154 -6.92 -12.10 3.53
CA PHE A 154 -7.05 -12.31 4.98
C PHE A 154 -5.79 -12.83 5.64
N LEU A 155 -5.07 -13.77 5.01
CA LEU A 155 -3.79 -14.26 5.53
C LEU A 155 -2.71 -13.18 5.59
N ASP A 156 -2.67 -12.28 4.61
CA ASP A 156 -1.72 -11.17 4.61
C ASP A 156 -2.01 -10.19 5.76
N LEU A 157 -3.30 -9.89 6.00
CA LEU A 157 -3.72 -9.09 7.15
C LEU A 157 -3.30 -9.72 8.48
N ILE A 158 -3.42 -11.05 8.61
CA ILE A 158 -2.98 -11.78 9.79
C ILE A 158 -1.45 -11.67 9.94
N GLN A 159 -0.67 -11.86 8.87
CA GLN A 159 0.78 -11.80 8.95
C GLN A 159 1.29 -10.41 9.31
N GLU A 160 0.71 -9.37 8.73
CA GLU A 160 1.03 -7.99 9.13
C GLU A 160 0.64 -7.71 10.58
N GLY A 161 -0.51 -8.25 11.03
CA GLY A 161 -0.92 -8.20 12.42
C GLY A 161 0.06 -8.95 13.36
N ASN A 162 0.58 -10.11 12.94
CA ASN A 162 1.60 -10.85 13.69
C ASN A 162 2.89 -10.05 13.86
N LEU A 163 3.30 -9.28 12.85
CA LEU A 163 4.44 -8.36 12.98
C LEU A 163 4.17 -7.26 14.01
N GLY A 164 2.92 -6.80 14.09
CA GLY A 164 2.47 -5.88 15.15
C GLY A 164 2.53 -6.54 16.54
N LEU A 165 2.04 -7.78 16.67
CA LEU A 165 2.09 -8.56 17.92
C LEU A 165 3.52 -8.75 18.42
N ILE A 166 4.47 -9.11 17.55
CA ILE A 166 5.88 -9.29 17.93
C ILE A 166 6.45 -7.98 18.49
N LYS A 167 6.14 -6.84 17.87
CA LYS A 167 6.55 -5.52 18.39
C LYS A 167 5.91 -5.20 19.74
N ALA A 168 4.66 -5.61 19.95
CA ALA A 168 3.98 -5.46 21.23
C ALA A 168 4.66 -6.28 22.33
N VAL A 169 5.03 -7.54 22.05
CA VAL A 169 5.75 -8.42 22.99
C VAL A 169 7.09 -7.82 23.38
N ASP A 170 7.82 -7.23 22.43
CA ASP A 170 9.13 -6.62 22.70
C ASP A 170 9.06 -5.36 23.56
N LYS A 171 7.94 -4.66 23.55
CA LYS A 171 7.78 -3.37 24.24
C LYS A 171 6.82 -3.41 25.43
N PHE A 172 6.27 -4.58 25.73
CA PHE A 172 5.31 -4.72 26.83
C PHE A 172 5.96 -4.51 28.19
N ASP A 173 5.36 -3.64 29.00
CA ASP A 173 5.77 -3.35 30.36
C ASP A 173 4.69 -3.81 31.36
N TYR A 174 4.98 -4.93 32.04
CA TYR A 174 4.07 -5.53 33.04
C TYR A 174 3.92 -4.69 34.31
N THR A 175 4.85 -3.74 34.58
CA THR A 175 4.81 -2.91 35.81
C THR A 175 3.64 -1.93 35.81
N LYS A 176 3.07 -1.65 34.63
CA LYS A 176 1.93 -0.74 34.46
C LYS A 176 0.57 -1.35 34.83
N GLY A 177 0.50 -2.64 35.14
CA GLY A 177 -0.72 -3.29 35.63
C GLY A 177 -1.79 -3.61 34.59
N PHE A 178 -1.59 -3.25 33.30
CA PHE A 178 -2.54 -3.54 32.22
C PHE A 178 -2.36 -4.95 31.66
N LYS A 179 -3.44 -5.54 31.13
CA LYS A 179 -3.38 -6.82 30.40
C LYS A 179 -2.60 -6.65 29.09
N PHE A 180 -1.87 -7.71 28.74
CA PHE A 180 -1.13 -7.73 27.47
C PHE A 180 -2.04 -7.52 26.25
N SER A 181 -3.24 -8.12 26.24
CA SER A 181 -4.21 -7.99 25.15
C SER A 181 -4.56 -6.55 24.81
N THR A 182 -4.73 -5.70 25.83
CA THR A 182 -5.04 -4.27 25.67
C THR A 182 -3.94 -3.53 24.93
N TYR A 183 -2.69 -3.76 25.32
CA TYR A 183 -1.53 -3.13 24.69
C TYR A 183 -1.27 -3.68 23.27
N ALA A 184 -1.37 -5.01 23.12
CA ALA A 184 -1.13 -5.69 21.85
C ALA A 184 -2.15 -5.29 20.76
N THR A 185 -3.42 -5.10 21.13
CA THR A 185 -4.49 -4.69 20.20
C THR A 185 -4.12 -3.43 19.41
N TRP A 186 -3.51 -2.45 20.07
CA TRP A 186 -3.09 -1.24 19.40
C TRP A 186 -1.97 -1.49 18.35
N TRP A 187 -0.94 -2.24 18.73
CA TRP A 187 0.16 -2.56 17.83
C TRP A 187 -0.28 -3.40 16.63
N ILE A 188 -1.14 -4.37 16.86
CA ILE A 188 -1.72 -5.22 15.84
C ILE A 188 -2.53 -4.36 14.86
N ARG A 189 -3.41 -3.50 15.37
CA ARG A 189 -4.23 -2.60 14.57
C ARG A 189 -3.38 -1.63 13.75
N GLN A 190 -2.41 -1.00 14.38
CA GLN A 190 -1.50 -0.06 13.71
C GLN A 190 -0.74 -0.75 12.56
N ALA A 191 -0.24 -1.97 12.78
CA ALA A 191 0.43 -2.74 11.75
C ALA A 191 -0.50 -3.05 10.57
N ILE A 192 -1.70 -3.56 10.84
CA ILE A 192 -2.70 -3.90 9.82
C ILE A 192 -3.12 -2.64 9.04
N THR A 193 -3.46 -1.56 9.72
CA THR A 193 -3.92 -0.31 9.07
C THR A 193 -2.82 0.28 8.19
N ARG A 194 -1.59 0.26 8.67
CA ARG A 194 -0.44 0.73 7.90
C ARG A 194 -0.16 -0.15 6.68
N ALA A 195 -0.26 -1.47 6.84
CA ALA A 195 -0.09 -2.42 5.73
C ALA A 195 -1.17 -2.20 4.64
N ILE A 196 -2.43 -2.02 5.04
CA ILE A 196 -3.51 -1.69 4.10
C ILE A 196 -3.20 -0.39 3.34
N ALA A 197 -2.76 0.66 4.04
CA ALA A 197 -2.42 1.93 3.40
C ALA A 197 -1.26 1.79 2.39
N ASP A 198 -0.27 0.93 2.70
CA ASP A 198 0.94 0.77 1.90
C ASP A 198 0.80 -0.24 0.75
N GLN A 199 -0.05 -1.27 0.87
CA GLN A 199 -0.03 -2.44 -0.02
C GLN A 199 -1.38 -2.76 -0.68
N ALA A 200 -2.51 -2.23 -0.18
CA ALA A 200 -3.84 -2.61 -0.69
C ALA A 200 -4.15 -2.11 -2.11
N ARG A 201 -3.41 -1.12 -2.61
CA ARG A 201 -3.65 -0.51 -3.93
C ARG A 201 -2.65 -0.99 -4.96
N THR A 202 -3.10 -1.27 -6.18
CA THR A 202 -2.24 -1.61 -7.32
C THR A 202 -1.21 -0.51 -7.59
N ILE A 203 -1.62 0.76 -7.51
CA ILE A 203 -0.73 1.92 -7.58
C ILE A 203 -0.58 2.45 -6.16
N ARG A 204 0.61 2.29 -5.58
CA ARG A 204 0.92 2.70 -4.21
C ARG A 204 0.74 4.20 -4.01
N ILE A 205 0.03 4.56 -2.95
CA ILE A 205 -0.17 5.95 -2.51
C ILE A 205 0.51 6.12 -1.14
N PRO A 206 1.19 7.26 -0.86
CA PRO A 206 1.77 7.53 0.45
C PRO A 206 0.72 7.52 1.57
N VAL A 207 1.10 7.05 2.77
CA VAL A 207 0.18 6.86 3.92
C VAL A 207 -0.58 8.15 4.26
N HIS A 208 0.10 9.32 4.32
CA HIS A 208 -0.56 10.60 4.62
C HIS A 208 -1.63 10.99 3.60
N MET A 209 -1.49 10.57 2.33
CA MET A 209 -2.51 10.78 1.32
C MET A 209 -3.69 9.83 1.50
N VAL A 210 -3.45 8.58 1.91
CA VAL A 210 -4.52 7.61 2.24
C VAL A 210 -5.34 8.14 3.42
N GLU A 211 -4.70 8.70 4.46
CA GLU A 211 -5.38 9.35 5.58
C GLU A 211 -6.27 10.51 5.10
N THR A 212 -5.72 11.36 4.22
CA THR A 212 -6.48 12.49 3.65
C THR A 212 -7.67 12.00 2.81
N ILE A 213 -7.50 10.96 2.00
CA ILE A 213 -8.57 10.33 1.22
C ILE A 213 -9.66 9.78 2.16
N ASN A 214 -9.27 9.14 3.26
CA ASN A 214 -10.21 8.60 4.24
C ASN A 214 -11.01 9.72 4.93
N LYS A 215 -10.38 10.87 5.25
CA LYS A 215 -11.07 12.06 5.75
C LYS A 215 -12.13 12.55 4.75
N VAL A 216 -11.74 12.71 3.49
CA VAL A 216 -12.64 13.15 2.43
C VAL A 216 -13.79 12.15 2.27
N LYS A 217 -13.52 10.84 2.24
CA LYS A 217 -14.57 9.81 2.18
C LYS A 217 -15.52 9.84 3.37
N LYS A 218 -15.00 9.99 4.60
CA LYS A 218 -15.81 10.10 5.82
C LYS A 218 -16.72 11.33 5.77
N THR A 219 -16.18 12.49 5.37
CA THR A 219 -16.95 13.73 5.23
C THR A 219 -18.00 13.62 4.12
N ASN A 220 -17.65 13.00 3.00
CA ASN A 220 -18.60 12.71 1.90
C ASN A 220 -19.79 11.88 2.40
N SER A 221 -19.52 10.81 3.15
CA SER A 221 -20.55 9.93 3.73
C SER A 221 -21.44 10.67 4.74
N GLN A 222 -20.84 11.55 5.57
CA GLN A 222 -21.60 12.37 6.52
C GLN A 222 -22.52 13.37 5.81
N LEU A 223 -22.02 14.08 4.81
CA LEU A 223 -22.80 15.04 4.02
C LEU A 223 -23.90 14.36 3.21
N LEU A 224 -23.62 13.16 2.66
CA LEU A 224 -24.63 12.34 1.99
C LEU A 224 -25.80 12.00 2.94
N HIS A 225 -25.49 11.66 4.19
CA HIS A 225 -26.49 11.39 5.23
C HIS A 225 -27.27 12.65 5.65
N GLU A 226 -26.58 13.79 5.77
CA GLU A 226 -27.19 15.07 6.16
C GLU A 226 -28.09 15.64 5.04
N ASN A 227 -27.64 15.59 3.79
CA ASN A 227 -28.28 16.23 2.65
C ASN A 227 -29.19 15.30 1.84
N GLY A 228 -29.09 13.97 2.01
CA GLY A 228 -29.81 12.95 1.22
C GLY A 228 -29.40 12.88 -0.26
N ARG A 229 -28.32 13.55 -0.68
CA ARG A 229 -27.74 13.55 -2.02
C ARG A 229 -26.22 13.56 -1.97
N ASP A 230 -25.59 13.17 -3.07
CA ASP A 230 -24.14 13.26 -3.18
C ASP A 230 -23.66 14.72 -3.03
N PRO A 231 -22.71 14.99 -2.11
CA PRO A 231 -22.19 16.32 -1.89
C PRO A 231 -21.26 16.76 -3.04
N THR A 232 -21.22 18.07 -3.29
CA THR A 232 -20.28 18.65 -4.24
C THR A 232 -18.88 18.79 -3.62
N ALA A 233 -17.85 18.92 -4.48
CA ALA A 233 -16.48 19.14 -4.00
C ALA A 233 -16.35 20.44 -3.16
N GLU A 234 -17.18 21.43 -3.44
CA GLU A 234 -17.26 22.71 -2.72
C GLU A 234 -17.78 22.52 -1.28
N GLU A 235 -18.84 21.71 -1.10
CA GLU A 235 -19.42 21.40 0.21
C GLU A 235 -18.44 20.59 1.09
N ILE A 236 -17.72 19.64 0.48
CA ILE A 236 -16.68 18.88 1.18
C ILE A 236 -15.52 19.79 1.58
N ALA A 237 -15.10 20.70 0.69
CA ALA A 237 -14.02 21.64 0.90
C ALA A 237 -14.33 22.62 2.06
N GLU A 238 -15.56 23.13 2.13
CA GLU A 238 -16.04 23.99 3.21
C GLU A 238 -16.02 23.25 4.56
N LYS A 239 -16.50 22.00 4.61
CA LYS A 239 -16.54 21.21 5.87
C LYS A 239 -15.15 20.80 6.37
N LEU A 240 -14.18 20.61 5.45
CA LEU A 240 -12.80 20.23 5.79
C LEU A 240 -11.83 21.41 5.90
N ASP A 241 -12.29 22.65 5.65
CA ASP A 241 -11.46 23.86 5.60
C ASP A 241 -10.25 23.70 4.63
N MET A 242 -10.55 23.23 3.41
CA MET A 242 -9.54 22.93 2.39
C MET A 242 -9.88 23.63 1.06
N PRO A 243 -8.88 23.96 0.22
CA PRO A 243 -9.13 24.46 -1.13
C PRO A 243 -9.92 23.44 -1.98
N VAL A 244 -10.91 23.90 -2.74
CA VAL A 244 -11.76 23.05 -3.60
C VAL A 244 -10.93 22.26 -4.62
N GLU A 245 -9.91 22.89 -5.18
CA GLU A 245 -9.01 22.25 -6.16
C GLU A 245 -8.28 21.05 -5.57
N LYS A 246 -7.85 21.17 -4.30
CA LYS A 246 -7.20 20.07 -3.57
C LYS A 246 -8.17 18.91 -3.32
N VAL A 247 -9.42 19.18 -2.99
CA VAL A 247 -10.45 18.13 -2.83
C VAL A 247 -10.70 17.41 -4.15
N ARG A 248 -10.78 18.15 -5.27
CA ARG A 248 -10.91 17.54 -6.61
C ARG A 248 -9.72 16.67 -6.99
N GLU A 249 -8.49 17.10 -6.65
CA GLU A 249 -7.28 16.33 -6.86
C GLU A 249 -7.29 15.03 -6.02
N ILE A 250 -7.66 15.12 -4.74
CA ILE A 250 -7.77 13.98 -3.83
C ILE A 250 -8.80 12.96 -4.36
N LEU A 251 -9.96 13.42 -4.82
CA LEU A 251 -10.99 12.55 -5.38
C LEU A 251 -10.50 11.85 -6.66
N ARG A 252 -9.70 12.51 -7.50
CA ARG A 252 -9.08 11.90 -8.67
C ARG A 252 -8.06 10.83 -8.30
N VAL A 253 -7.19 11.10 -7.32
CA VAL A 253 -6.17 10.15 -6.84
C VAL A 253 -6.83 8.96 -6.10
N ALA A 254 -8.00 9.18 -5.50
CA ALA A 254 -8.74 8.14 -4.78
C ALA A 254 -9.35 7.06 -5.69
N GLN A 255 -9.45 7.31 -7.00
CA GLN A 255 -9.99 6.33 -7.96
C GLN A 255 -9.09 5.09 -8.04
N GLU A 256 -9.73 3.94 -8.24
CA GLU A 256 -9.04 2.67 -8.46
C GLU A 256 -8.90 2.40 -9.97
N PRO A 257 -7.82 1.75 -10.41
CA PRO A 257 -7.66 1.38 -11.81
C PRO A 257 -8.71 0.34 -12.23
N VAL A 258 -9.19 0.47 -13.45
CA VAL A 258 -10.11 -0.49 -14.07
C VAL A 258 -9.29 -1.57 -14.78
N SER A 259 -9.73 -2.83 -14.72
CA SER A 259 -9.05 -3.93 -15.43
C SER A 259 -9.22 -3.78 -16.95
N LEU A 260 -8.15 -4.03 -17.68
CA LEU A 260 -8.20 -4.10 -19.16
C LEU A 260 -9.00 -5.31 -19.66
N GLU A 261 -9.16 -6.34 -18.84
CA GLU A 261 -9.97 -7.52 -19.16
C GLU A 261 -11.46 -7.34 -18.85
N THR A 262 -11.89 -6.11 -18.50
CA THR A 262 -13.31 -5.84 -18.28
C THR A 262 -14.07 -6.02 -19.59
N PRO A 263 -15.10 -6.91 -19.65
CA PRO A 263 -15.87 -7.14 -20.86
C PRO A 263 -16.68 -5.89 -21.23
N ILE A 264 -16.78 -5.60 -22.52
CA ILE A 264 -17.57 -4.50 -23.07
C ILE A 264 -18.64 -5.06 -24.02
N GLY A 265 -19.90 -4.71 -23.76
CA GLY A 265 -21.03 -5.16 -24.56
C GLY A 265 -21.73 -6.39 -23.98
N GLU A 266 -22.74 -6.89 -24.70
CA GLU A 266 -23.53 -8.06 -24.29
C GLU A 266 -22.88 -9.40 -24.68
N GLU A 267 -21.96 -9.38 -25.65
CA GLU A 267 -21.18 -10.54 -26.08
C GLU A 267 -19.81 -10.46 -25.39
N GLU A 268 -19.46 -11.46 -24.56
CA GLU A 268 -18.23 -11.50 -23.72
C GLU A 268 -16.90 -11.54 -24.51
N ASP A 269 -16.95 -11.39 -25.84
CA ASP A 269 -15.81 -11.54 -26.75
C ASP A 269 -14.92 -10.29 -26.84
N SER A 270 -15.35 -9.12 -26.34
CA SER A 270 -14.61 -7.86 -26.42
C SER A 270 -14.23 -7.33 -25.05
N HIS A 271 -12.98 -6.99 -24.85
CA HIS A 271 -12.44 -6.43 -23.60
C HIS A 271 -12.04 -4.97 -23.76
N LEU A 272 -11.98 -4.21 -22.66
CA LEU A 272 -11.56 -2.81 -22.65
C LEU A 272 -10.18 -2.60 -23.31
N GLY A 273 -9.26 -3.56 -23.11
CA GLY A 273 -7.93 -3.54 -23.68
C GLY A 273 -7.89 -3.51 -25.21
N ASP A 274 -8.87 -4.10 -25.88
CA ASP A 274 -8.94 -4.19 -27.35
C ASP A 274 -9.20 -2.81 -28.02
N PHE A 275 -9.73 -1.86 -27.25
CA PHE A 275 -10.06 -0.50 -27.74
C PHE A 275 -8.98 0.54 -27.44
N ILE A 276 -7.92 0.16 -26.73
CA ILE A 276 -6.83 1.08 -26.37
C ILE A 276 -5.74 0.98 -27.44
N PRO A 277 -5.53 2.02 -28.27
CA PRO A 277 -4.46 2.01 -29.25
C PRO A 277 -3.08 2.08 -28.58
N ASP A 278 -2.08 1.48 -29.22
CA ASP A 278 -0.69 1.63 -28.84
C ASP A 278 -0.12 2.88 -29.54
N ASP A 279 -0.03 3.99 -28.81
CA ASP A 279 0.49 5.27 -29.29
C ASP A 279 2.00 5.23 -29.56
N ASP A 280 2.74 4.27 -28.98
CA ASP A 280 4.18 4.09 -29.18
C ASP A 280 4.49 3.27 -30.45
N ALA A 281 3.54 2.53 -30.98
CA ALA A 281 3.69 1.76 -32.19
C ALA A 281 3.69 2.69 -33.41
N GLN A 282 4.81 2.72 -34.14
CA GLN A 282 4.95 3.51 -35.37
C GLN A 282 4.03 2.95 -36.45
N ALA A 283 3.30 3.82 -37.13
CA ALA A 283 2.54 3.44 -38.31
C ALA A 283 3.48 2.83 -39.38
N PRO A 284 3.05 1.78 -40.12
CA PRO A 284 3.89 1.14 -41.15
C PRO A 284 4.48 2.10 -42.17
N VAL A 285 3.74 3.14 -42.54
CA VAL A 285 4.18 4.19 -43.49
C VAL A 285 5.35 4.99 -42.90
N ASP A 286 5.24 5.37 -41.60
CA ASP A 286 6.29 6.16 -40.93
C ASP A 286 7.54 5.32 -40.73
N ALA A 287 7.37 4.03 -40.36
CA ALA A 287 8.47 3.10 -40.22
C ALA A 287 9.21 2.89 -41.54
N ALA A 288 8.48 2.76 -42.65
CA ALA A 288 9.07 2.65 -44.00
C ALA A 288 9.80 3.92 -44.40
N SER A 289 9.18 5.09 -44.15
CA SER A 289 9.80 6.39 -44.44
C SER A 289 11.09 6.61 -43.63
N MET A 290 11.10 6.24 -42.36
CA MET A 290 12.30 6.26 -41.49
C MET A 290 13.39 5.31 -41.99
N ALA A 291 13.04 4.10 -42.46
CA ALA A 291 13.99 3.16 -43.02
C ALA A 291 14.65 3.71 -44.28
N LEU A 292 13.88 4.26 -45.21
CA LEU A 292 14.39 4.94 -46.42
C LEU A 292 15.26 6.14 -46.08
N MET A 293 14.87 6.97 -45.13
CA MET A 293 15.67 8.09 -44.65
C MET A 293 17.02 7.65 -44.14
N ARG A 294 17.05 6.58 -43.30
CA ARG A 294 18.31 6.01 -42.77
C ARG A 294 19.21 5.48 -43.86
N GLU A 295 18.64 4.83 -44.89
CA GLU A 295 19.41 4.33 -46.02
C GLU A 295 20.01 5.51 -46.85
N GLN A 296 19.22 6.52 -47.17
CA GLN A 296 19.70 7.70 -47.86
C GLN A 296 20.76 8.49 -47.07
N LEU A 297 20.58 8.57 -45.74
CA LEU A 297 21.56 9.18 -44.83
C LEU A 297 22.88 8.39 -44.85
N ALA A 298 22.83 7.08 -44.82
CA ALA A 298 24.02 6.23 -44.92
C ALA A 298 24.75 6.39 -46.25
N GLU A 299 24.02 6.50 -47.36
CA GLU A 299 24.62 6.80 -48.69
C GLU A 299 25.32 8.17 -48.72
N VAL A 300 24.68 9.19 -48.15
CA VAL A 300 25.25 10.52 -48.10
C VAL A 300 26.49 10.57 -47.22
N LEU A 301 26.49 9.87 -46.10
CA LEU A 301 27.66 9.75 -45.21
C LEU A 301 28.84 9.05 -45.87
N LYS A 302 28.63 8.07 -46.77
CA LYS A 302 29.69 7.43 -47.56
C LYS A 302 30.44 8.42 -48.48
N THR A 303 29.85 9.58 -48.80
CA THR A 303 30.51 10.61 -49.60
C THR A 303 31.48 11.51 -48.80
N LEU A 304 31.49 11.37 -47.47
CA LEU A 304 32.44 12.03 -46.57
C LEU A 304 33.72 11.18 -46.38
N THR A 305 34.76 11.79 -45.81
CA THR A 305 35.91 10.98 -45.41
C THR A 305 35.52 10.04 -44.25
N PRO A 306 36.12 8.83 -44.17
CA PRO A 306 35.77 7.88 -43.12
C PRO A 306 35.82 8.47 -41.69
N ARG A 307 36.76 9.39 -41.46
CA ARG A 307 36.90 10.06 -40.15
C ARG A 307 35.76 11.06 -39.89
N GLU A 308 35.34 11.81 -40.90
CA GLU A 308 34.19 12.76 -40.78
C GLU A 308 32.88 12.00 -40.60
N ALA A 309 32.67 10.93 -41.34
CA ALA A 309 31.48 10.07 -41.20
C ALA A 309 31.38 9.46 -39.82
N ARG A 310 32.47 8.88 -39.32
CA ARG A 310 32.49 8.24 -37.98
C ARG A 310 32.26 9.25 -36.85
N VAL A 311 32.82 10.47 -36.94
CA VAL A 311 32.59 11.55 -35.98
C VAL A 311 31.09 11.92 -35.93
N LEU A 312 30.44 12.08 -37.07
CA LEU A 312 29.00 12.37 -37.13
C LEU A 312 28.17 11.19 -36.62
N SER A 313 28.53 9.95 -36.97
CA SER A 313 27.83 8.75 -36.53
C SER A 313 27.80 8.66 -34.99
N LEU A 314 28.94 8.83 -34.33
CA LEU A 314 29.04 8.82 -32.88
C LEU A 314 28.38 10.03 -32.21
N ARG A 315 28.55 11.22 -32.82
CA ARG A 315 28.02 12.46 -32.25
C ARG A 315 26.49 12.50 -32.22
N TYR A 316 25.84 11.97 -33.25
CA TYR A 316 24.39 11.94 -33.39
C TYR A 316 23.78 10.57 -33.07
N GLY A 317 24.58 9.58 -32.64
CA GLY A 317 24.08 8.25 -32.28
C GLY A 317 23.44 7.49 -33.45
N LEU A 318 23.95 7.66 -34.69
CA LEU A 318 23.32 7.08 -35.87
C LEU A 318 23.39 5.54 -35.94
N GLU A 319 24.31 4.91 -35.22
CA GLU A 319 24.48 3.45 -35.13
C GLU A 319 23.78 2.91 -33.88
N ASP A 320 24.09 3.49 -32.73
CA ASP A 320 23.70 2.97 -31.39
C ASP A 320 22.48 3.66 -30.77
N GLY A 321 21.92 4.67 -31.47
CA GLY A 321 20.83 5.49 -30.95
C GLY A 321 21.22 6.48 -29.83
N ASN A 322 22.47 6.42 -29.32
CA ASN A 322 22.95 7.22 -28.19
C ASN A 322 23.90 8.32 -28.66
N PRO A 323 23.52 9.61 -28.64
CA PRO A 323 24.39 10.71 -29.01
C PRO A 323 25.52 10.89 -27.98
N LYS A 324 26.78 10.91 -28.45
CA LYS A 324 27.96 11.14 -27.60
C LYS A 324 28.33 12.63 -27.55
N THR A 325 28.93 13.06 -26.44
CA THR A 325 29.45 14.41 -26.26
C THR A 325 30.75 14.63 -27.07
N LEU A 326 31.10 15.90 -27.37
CA LEU A 326 32.35 16.21 -28.06
C LEU A 326 33.61 15.71 -27.33
N GLU A 327 33.55 15.60 -26.00
CA GLU A 327 34.65 15.11 -25.18
C GLU A 327 34.81 13.60 -25.27
N GLU A 328 33.70 12.86 -25.24
CA GLU A 328 33.67 11.41 -25.41
C GLU A 328 34.17 10.99 -26.78
N VAL A 329 33.69 11.67 -27.84
CA VAL A 329 34.19 11.44 -29.19
C VAL A 329 35.66 11.82 -29.29
N GLY A 330 36.10 12.90 -28.60
CA GLY A 330 37.50 13.29 -28.55
C GLY A 330 38.39 12.22 -27.94
N LYS A 331 37.95 11.58 -26.86
CA LYS A 331 38.66 10.45 -26.21
C LYS A 331 38.78 9.26 -27.16
N GLU A 332 37.71 8.91 -27.88
CA GLU A 332 37.73 7.76 -28.82
C GLU A 332 38.72 7.96 -29.99
N PHE A 333 38.88 9.22 -30.48
CA PHE A 333 39.80 9.56 -31.54
C PHE A 333 41.18 10.04 -31.08
N ASN A 334 41.44 10.11 -29.76
CA ASN A 334 42.64 10.66 -29.16
C ASN A 334 42.97 12.10 -29.61
N VAL A 335 41.93 12.97 -29.67
CA VAL A 335 42.07 14.39 -30.08
C VAL A 335 41.29 15.31 -29.14
N THR A 336 41.62 16.60 -29.17
CA THR A 336 40.94 17.60 -28.34
C THR A 336 39.51 17.82 -28.75
N ARG A 337 38.66 18.20 -27.77
CA ARG A 337 37.25 18.59 -27.99
C ARG A 337 37.09 19.60 -29.16
N GLU A 338 37.98 20.61 -29.20
CA GLU A 338 37.92 21.64 -30.23
C GLU A 338 38.24 21.06 -31.62
N ARG A 339 39.11 20.08 -31.72
CA ARG A 339 39.39 19.40 -32.99
C ARG A 339 38.21 18.62 -33.50
N ILE A 340 37.46 17.95 -32.63
CA ILE A 340 36.21 17.28 -33.02
C ILE A 340 35.18 18.29 -33.49
N ARG A 341 35.01 19.42 -32.79
CA ARG A 341 34.10 20.50 -33.22
C ARG A 341 34.44 21.02 -34.59
N GLN A 342 35.73 21.19 -34.93
CA GLN A 342 36.17 21.60 -36.25
C GLN A 342 35.85 20.55 -37.34
N ILE A 343 36.06 19.27 -37.05
CA ILE A 343 35.73 18.15 -37.93
C ILE A 343 34.22 18.10 -38.20
N GLU A 344 33.40 18.17 -37.14
CA GLU A 344 31.95 18.20 -37.20
C GLU A 344 31.46 19.38 -38.08
N ALA A 345 31.91 20.60 -37.79
CA ALA A 345 31.54 21.80 -38.57
C ALA A 345 31.92 21.68 -40.05
N LYS A 346 33.09 21.11 -40.36
CA LYS A 346 33.54 20.86 -41.72
C LYS A 346 32.67 19.80 -42.40
N ALA A 347 32.36 18.71 -41.72
CA ALA A 347 31.50 17.64 -42.25
C ALA A 347 30.06 18.14 -42.52
N LEU A 348 29.47 18.89 -41.60
CA LEU A 348 28.15 19.48 -41.76
C LEU A 348 28.12 20.52 -42.94
N ARG A 349 29.17 21.31 -43.09
CA ARG A 349 29.30 22.23 -44.24
C ARG A 349 29.34 21.49 -45.57
N LYS A 350 30.05 20.34 -45.63
CA LYS A 350 30.07 19.46 -46.81
C LYS A 350 28.72 18.85 -47.13
N LEU A 351 27.92 18.49 -46.10
CA LEU A 351 26.60 17.93 -46.24
C LEU A 351 25.56 18.96 -46.75
N ARG A 352 25.74 20.24 -46.40
CA ARG A 352 24.89 21.34 -46.89
C ARG A 352 25.04 21.64 -48.36
N HIS A 353 26.06 21.09 -49.03
CA HIS A 353 26.25 21.31 -50.47
C HIS A 353 25.04 20.76 -51.25
N PRO A 354 24.51 21.51 -52.28
CA PRO A 354 23.29 21.13 -52.99
C PRO A 354 23.27 19.73 -53.57
N SER A 355 24.42 19.21 -54.02
CA SER A 355 24.53 17.86 -54.57
C SER A 355 24.27 16.74 -53.54
N ARG A 356 24.38 17.02 -52.24
CA ARG A 356 24.15 16.09 -51.15
C ARG A 356 22.84 16.38 -50.39
N SER A 357 22.57 17.66 -50.12
CA SER A 357 21.36 18.09 -49.43
C SER A 357 20.08 17.78 -50.22
N LYS A 358 20.13 17.76 -51.56
CA LYS A 358 18.97 17.43 -52.38
C LYS A 358 18.41 16.03 -52.08
N LYS A 359 19.26 15.05 -51.78
CA LYS A 359 18.84 13.67 -51.45
C LYS A 359 18.12 13.53 -50.10
N LEU A 360 18.35 14.48 -49.18
CA LEU A 360 17.77 14.46 -47.83
C LEU A 360 16.57 15.44 -47.74
N ARG A 361 16.34 16.26 -48.72
CA ARG A 361 15.31 17.31 -48.68
C ARG A 361 13.90 16.73 -48.61
N ASP A 362 13.67 15.62 -49.30
CA ASP A 362 12.36 14.98 -49.42
C ASP A 362 11.90 14.34 -48.09
N PHE A 363 12.76 14.32 -47.06
CA PHE A 363 12.46 13.82 -45.71
C PHE A 363 12.36 14.96 -44.67
N LEU A 364 12.40 16.23 -45.07
CA LEU A 364 12.37 17.37 -44.16
C LEU A 364 11.02 18.11 -44.17
N ASP A 365 10.08 17.67 -45.01
CA ASP A 365 8.73 18.27 -45.17
C ASP A 365 7.70 17.50 -44.35
#